data_abd7ca4ad6d249206f7e7994ee4595a9
#
_entry.id   abd7ca4ad6d249206f7e7994ee4595a9
#
_cell.length_a   1.000
_cell.length_b   1.000
_cell.length_c   1.000
_cell.angle_alpha   90.00
_cell.angle_beta   90.00
_cell.angle_gamma   90.00
#
_symmetry.space_group_name_H-M   'P 1'
#
loop_
_entity.id
_entity.type
_entity.pdbx_description
1 polymer ?
#
loop_
_entity_poly.entity_id
_entity_poly.type
_entity_poly.pdbx_seq_one_letter_code
_entity_poly.pdbx_strand_id
1 'polypeptide(L)'
;MKMLTFAKRCTKEILRDPLNLMFGLGFPIVLLLLLSAIQANIPVDLFKIEVLAPGITIFGLSFISLMSATLISKDRESSFLQRLYTTPLRSIDFILGYMLPLIPISVVQSTICYLVSFALGLSITIEVLYAILMIIPISVFYISFGLFCGGVLNVKQVGGICGALLTNLSAWLSGIWFDLELVGGTFKKIANCLPFIHAVELEKIIVSGNYTQSLSHIIIILIYSVLMLILSILMFLKQSKNK
;
A
#
# COMPACT_ATOMS: atom_id res chain seq x y z
N MET A 1 -22.64 -6.56 -12.76
CA MET A 1 -21.94 -7.36 -13.80
C MET A 1 -20.84 -6.57 -14.52
N LYS A 2 -21.06 -5.35 -15.01
CA LYS A 2 -20.08 -4.58 -15.82
C LYS A 2 -18.77 -4.25 -15.05
N MET A 3 -18.87 -3.81 -13.78
CA MET A 3 -17.71 -3.56 -12.90
C MET A 3 -16.82 -4.81 -12.72
N LEU A 4 -17.41 -5.97 -12.45
CA LEU A 4 -16.67 -7.24 -12.30
C LEU A 4 -15.96 -7.68 -13.59
N THR A 5 -16.57 -7.44 -14.76
CA THR A 5 -15.92 -7.71 -16.05
C THR A 5 -14.69 -6.81 -16.24
N PHE A 6 -14.81 -5.54 -15.85
CA PHE A 6 -13.71 -4.59 -15.87
C PHE A 6 -12.60 -4.99 -14.88
N ALA A 7 -12.96 -5.34 -13.64
CA ALA A 7 -12.02 -5.85 -12.65
C ALA A 7 -11.26 -7.10 -13.14
N LYS A 8 -11.95 -8.05 -13.79
CA LYS A 8 -11.32 -9.23 -14.39
C LYS A 8 -10.28 -8.87 -15.47
N ARG A 9 -10.55 -7.82 -16.27
CA ARG A 9 -9.58 -7.31 -17.24
C ARG A 9 -8.35 -6.73 -16.49
N CYS A 10 -8.56 -5.89 -15.47
CA CYS A 10 -7.48 -5.33 -14.66
C CYS A 10 -6.64 -6.43 -14.00
N THR A 11 -7.28 -7.48 -13.44
CA THR A 11 -6.56 -8.64 -12.89
C THR A 11 -5.61 -9.27 -13.91
N LYS A 12 -6.10 -9.52 -15.13
CA LYS A 12 -5.29 -10.12 -16.20
C LYS A 12 -4.10 -9.23 -16.59
N GLU A 13 -4.30 -7.92 -16.58
CA GLU A 13 -3.25 -6.96 -16.93
C GLU A 13 -2.16 -6.91 -15.84
N ILE A 14 -2.56 -6.89 -14.58
CA ILE A 14 -1.64 -6.95 -13.44
C ILE A 14 -0.82 -8.24 -13.49
N LEU A 15 -1.46 -9.40 -13.70
CA LEU A 15 -0.77 -10.69 -13.76
C LEU A 15 0.17 -10.84 -14.97
N ARG A 16 0.01 -10.01 -16.00
CA ARG A 16 0.87 -9.96 -17.19
C ARG A 16 2.00 -8.93 -17.07
N ASP A 17 2.08 -8.21 -15.96
CA ASP A 17 3.15 -7.25 -15.69
C ASP A 17 4.13 -7.83 -14.63
N PRO A 18 5.08 -8.71 -15.06
CA PRO A 18 5.95 -9.42 -14.14
C PRO A 18 6.88 -8.48 -13.37
N LEU A 19 7.23 -7.33 -13.97
CA LEU A 19 8.10 -6.36 -13.32
C LEU A 19 7.42 -5.72 -12.10
N ASN A 20 6.20 -5.23 -12.27
CA ASN A 20 5.45 -4.65 -11.15
C ASN A 20 5.12 -5.70 -10.09
N LEU A 21 4.81 -6.94 -10.47
CA LEU A 21 4.59 -8.03 -9.51
C LEU A 21 5.87 -8.36 -8.73
N MET A 22 7.03 -8.40 -9.40
CA MET A 22 8.31 -8.64 -8.74
C MET A 22 8.62 -7.55 -7.71
N PHE A 23 8.39 -6.29 -8.04
CA PHE A 23 8.56 -5.19 -7.07
C PHE A 23 7.51 -5.23 -5.95
N GLY A 24 6.24 -5.48 -6.27
CA GLY A 24 5.16 -5.50 -5.29
C GLY A 24 5.23 -6.67 -4.31
N LEU A 25 5.62 -7.85 -4.77
CA LEU A 25 5.67 -9.07 -3.94
C LEU A 25 7.10 -9.43 -3.52
N GLY A 26 8.06 -9.35 -4.45
CA GLY A 26 9.42 -9.84 -4.23
C GLY A 26 10.30 -8.87 -3.45
N PHE A 27 10.22 -7.56 -3.74
CA PHE A 27 11.11 -6.59 -3.11
C PHE A 27 10.94 -6.49 -1.58
N PRO A 28 9.72 -6.48 -1.02
CA PRO A 28 9.54 -6.54 0.44
C PRO A 28 10.18 -7.79 1.06
N ILE A 29 10.10 -8.94 0.40
CA ILE A 29 10.73 -10.18 0.87
C ILE A 29 12.25 -10.05 0.91
N VAL A 30 12.84 -9.51 -0.16
CA VAL A 30 14.31 -9.29 -0.22
C VAL A 30 14.76 -8.36 0.90
N LEU A 31 14.02 -7.28 1.17
CA LEU A 31 14.33 -6.37 2.27
C LEU A 31 14.19 -7.06 3.64
N LEU A 32 13.15 -7.84 3.84
CA LEU A 32 12.93 -8.58 5.08
C LEU A 32 14.09 -9.53 5.36
N LEU A 33 14.51 -10.29 4.37
CA LEU A 33 15.66 -11.21 4.47
C LEU A 33 16.97 -10.47 4.71
N LEU A 34 17.21 -9.38 3.98
CA LEU A 34 18.43 -8.58 4.11
C LEU A 34 18.55 -7.95 5.50
N LEU A 35 17.49 -7.28 5.98
CA LEU A 35 17.52 -6.61 7.27
C LEU A 35 17.55 -7.60 8.44
N SER A 36 16.89 -8.76 8.31
CA SER A 36 17.00 -9.85 9.27
C SER A 36 18.41 -10.43 9.32
N ALA A 37 19.08 -10.58 8.17
CA ALA A 37 20.48 -11.01 8.13
C ALA A 37 21.43 -9.97 8.74
N ILE A 38 21.17 -8.68 8.56
CA ILE A 38 21.91 -7.60 9.24
C ILE A 38 21.71 -7.71 10.75
N GLN A 39 20.44 -7.86 11.20
CA GLN A 39 20.13 -7.98 12.64
C GLN A 39 20.91 -9.14 13.30
N ALA A 40 21.05 -10.27 12.63
CA ALA A 40 21.80 -11.41 13.15
C ALA A 40 23.31 -11.13 13.38
N ASN A 41 23.86 -10.08 12.76
CA ASN A 41 25.29 -9.74 12.82
C ASN A 41 25.59 -8.46 13.64
N ILE A 42 24.58 -7.79 14.18
CA ILE A 42 24.77 -6.57 14.99
C ILE A 42 24.34 -6.80 16.45
N PRO A 43 25.06 -6.22 17.44
CA PRO A 43 24.73 -6.41 18.86
C PRO A 43 23.60 -5.50 19.36
N VAL A 44 22.89 -4.81 18.47
CA VAL A 44 21.83 -3.84 18.79
C VAL A 44 20.51 -4.28 18.18
N ASP A 45 19.43 -4.15 18.91
CA ASP A 45 18.08 -4.58 18.51
C ASP A 45 17.38 -3.58 17.57
N LEU A 46 17.98 -3.31 16.40
CA LEU A 46 17.44 -2.36 15.44
C LEU A 46 16.33 -2.95 14.55
N PHE A 47 16.48 -4.22 14.16
CA PHE A 47 15.60 -4.88 13.19
C PHE A 47 15.02 -6.18 13.74
N LYS A 48 14.58 -6.17 15.02
CA LYS A 48 13.86 -7.31 15.58
C LYS A 48 12.68 -7.70 14.71
N ILE A 49 12.50 -9.01 14.50
CA ILE A 49 11.50 -9.53 13.55
C ILE A 49 10.07 -9.09 13.93
N GLU A 50 9.77 -8.93 15.21
CA GLU A 50 8.45 -8.49 15.72
C GLU A 50 8.11 -7.05 15.29
N VAL A 51 9.12 -6.21 15.05
CA VAL A 51 8.98 -4.82 14.60
C VAL A 51 9.17 -4.72 13.09
N LEU A 52 10.13 -5.49 12.57
CA LEU A 52 10.51 -5.48 11.17
C LEU A 52 9.39 -6.04 10.27
N ALA A 53 8.78 -7.16 10.65
CA ALA A 53 7.77 -7.82 9.84
C ALA A 53 6.54 -6.93 9.56
N PRO A 54 5.89 -6.31 10.57
CA PRO A 54 4.82 -5.34 10.34
C PRO A 54 5.26 -4.16 9.47
N GLY A 55 6.44 -3.60 9.76
CA GLY A 55 6.98 -2.46 9.01
C GLY A 55 7.17 -2.75 7.53
N ILE A 56 7.87 -3.84 7.20
CA ILE A 56 8.12 -4.24 5.79
C ILE A 56 6.82 -4.64 5.09
N THR A 57 5.88 -5.25 5.78
CA THR A 57 4.57 -5.59 5.23
C THR A 57 3.83 -4.32 4.76
N ILE A 58 3.78 -3.28 5.60
CA ILE A 58 3.19 -1.98 5.24
C ILE A 58 3.99 -1.26 4.16
N PHE A 59 5.32 -1.30 4.23
CA PHE A 59 6.18 -0.74 3.18
C PHE A 59 5.86 -1.35 1.81
N GLY A 60 5.59 -2.65 1.74
CA GLY A 60 5.18 -3.35 0.52
C GLY A 60 3.92 -2.77 -0.13
N LEU A 61 3.00 -2.19 0.65
CA LEU A 61 1.79 -1.56 0.12
C LEU A 61 2.10 -0.29 -0.69
N SER A 62 3.25 0.36 -0.49
CA SER A 62 3.68 1.48 -1.33
C SER A 62 3.92 1.04 -2.79
N PHE A 63 4.37 -0.20 -3.02
CA PHE A 63 4.49 -0.77 -4.36
C PHE A 63 3.12 -1.16 -4.94
N ILE A 64 2.15 -1.54 -4.10
CA ILE A 64 0.76 -1.72 -4.55
C ILE A 64 0.18 -0.38 -5.01
N SER A 65 0.52 0.72 -4.33
CA SER A 65 0.18 2.07 -4.79
C SER A 65 0.80 2.39 -6.16
N LEU A 66 2.07 2.03 -6.38
CA LEU A 66 2.73 2.15 -7.69
C LEU A 66 2.02 1.32 -8.76
N MET A 67 1.65 0.06 -8.44
CA MET A 67 0.90 -0.81 -9.37
C MET A 67 -0.43 -0.18 -9.77
N SER A 68 -1.20 0.35 -8.81
CA SER A 68 -2.48 1.00 -9.08
C SER A 68 -2.32 2.25 -9.94
N ALA A 69 -1.31 3.07 -9.64
CA ALA A 69 -1.00 4.28 -10.40
C ALA A 69 -0.55 3.97 -11.84
N THR A 70 0.29 2.96 -12.01
CA THR A 70 0.77 2.52 -13.33
C THR A 70 -0.39 1.98 -14.18
N LEU A 71 -1.28 1.20 -13.59
CA LEU A 71 -2.42 0.60 -14.29
C LEU A 71 -3.32 1.68 -14.90
N ILE A 72 -3.75 2.65 -14.10
CA ILE A 72 -4.64 3.72 -14.58
C ILE A 72 -3.93 4.71 -15.51
N SER A 73 -2.65 5.01 -15.29
CA SER A 73 -1.91 5.92 -16.18
C SER A 73 -1.67 5.31 -17.57
N LYS A 74 -1.37 4.02 -17.65
CA LYS A 74 -1.29 3.26 -18.92
C LYS A 74 -2.63 3.27 -19.67
N ASP A 75 -3.74 3.02 -18.96
CA ASP A 75 -5.08 3.03 -19.56
C ASP A 75 -5.45 4.42 -20.09
N ARG A 76 -5.01 5.47 -19.41
CA ARG A 76 -5.22 6.86 -19.82
C ARG A 76 -4.41 7.22 -21.06
N GLU A 77 -3.13 6.85 -21.12
CA GLU A 77 -2.26 7.13 -22.26
C GLU A 77 -2.64 6.33 -23.52
N SER A 78 -3.13 5.10 -23.36
CA SER A 78 -3.56 4.25 -24.46
C SER A 78 -4.92 4.63 -25.07
N SER A 79 -5.54 5.73 -24.66
CA SER A 79 -6.91 6.12 -25.05
C SER A 79 -8.00 5.08 -24.70
N PHE A 80 -7.65 4.05 -23.94
CA PHE A 80 -8.60 3.05 -23.48
C PHE A 80 -9.66 3.65 -22.56
N LEU A 81 -9.22 4.53 -21.65
CA LEU A 81 -10.11 5.27 -20.76
C LEU A 81 -11.14 6.12 -21.53
N GLN A 82 -10.75 6.70 -22.68
CA GLN A 82 -11.68 7.47 -23.53
C GLN A 82 -12.80 6.60 -24.06
N ARG A 83 -12.48 5.38 -24.49
CA ARG A 83 -13.49 4.39 -24.92
C ARG A 83 -14.35 3.89 -23.76
N LEU A 84 -13.79 3.80 -22.56
CA LEU A 84 -14.56 3.42 -21.37
C LEU A 84 -15.59 4.48 -20.98
N TYR A 85 -15.31 5.77 -21.19
CA TYR A 85 -16.27 6.85 -20.89
C TYR A 85 -17.52 6.81 -21.79
N THR A 86 -17.47 6.15 -22.94
CA THR A 86 -18.66 5.90 -23.78
C THR A 86 -19.50 4.73 -23.27
N THR A 87 -19.02 3.99 -22.28
CA THR A 87 -19.78 2.88 -21.68
C THR A 87 -20.69 3.38 -20.55
N PRO A 88 -21.81 2.71 -20.25
CA PRO A 88 -22.73 3.12 -19.19
C PRO A 88 -22.22 2.70 -17.79
N LEU A 89 -20.91 2.83 -17.52
CA LEU A 89 -20.28 2.65 -16.22
C LEU A 89 -20.23 3.99 -15.49
N ARG A 90 -20.48 3.97 -14.19
CA ARG A 90 -20.31 5.15 -13.33
C ARG A 90 -18.86 5.28 -12.91
N SER A 91 -18.42 6.50 -12.59
CA SER A 91 -17.02 6.76 -12.14
C SER A 91 -16.61 5.92 -10.93
N ILE A 92 -17.56 5.63 -10.03
CA ILE A 92 -17.31 4.75 -8.89
C ILE A 92 -17.06 3.30 -9.32
N ASP A 93 -17.75 2.81 -10.37
CA ASP A 93 -17.56 1.44 -10.88
C ASP A 93 -16.16 1.26 -11.48
N PHE A 94 -15.57 2.34 -12.04
CA PHE A 94 -14.21 2.33 -12.55
C PHE A 94 -13.20 2.24 -11.39
N ILE A 95 -13.33 3.11 -10.41
CA ILE A 95 -12.43 3.13 -9.25
C ILE A 95 -12.48 1.79 -8.51
N LEU A 96 -13.68 1.29 -8.21
CA LEU A 96 -13.85 -0.02 -7.57
C LEU A 96 -13.33 -1.16 -8.46
N GLY A 97 -13.48 -1.06 -9.77
CA GLY A 97 -12.98 -2.06 -10.71
C GLY A 97 -11.45 -2.12 -10.79
N TYR A 98 -10.75 -0.99 -10.60
CA TYR A 98 -9.30 -0.97 -10.42
C TYR A 98 -8.86 -1.48 -9.05
N MET A 99 -9.61 -1.16 -7.98
CA MET A 99 -9.27 -1.55 -6.61
C MET A 99 -9.44 -3.04 -6.34
N LEU A 100 -10.53 -3.63 -6.89
CA LEU A 100 -10.93 -4.99 -6.58
C LEU A 100 -9.84 -6.06 -6.79
N PRO A 101 -9.02 -6.03 -7.86
CA PRO A 101 -7.92 -6.97 -8.02
C PRO A 101 -6.71 -6.67 -7.11
N LEU A 102 -6.51 -5.41 -6.71
CA LEU A 102 -5.33 -5.01 -5.93
C LEU A 102 -5.45 -5.34 -4.45
N ILE A 103 -6.67 -5.34 -3.88
CA ILE A 103 -6.90 -5.72 -2.49
C ILE A 103 -6.45 -7.18 -2.22
N PRO A 104 -6.87 -8.20 -2.98
CA PRO A 104 -6.36 -9.56 -2.81
C PRO A 104 -4.84 -9.65 -2.98
N ILE A 105 -4.26 -8.90 -3.91
CA ILE A 105 -2.80 -8.88 -4.10
C ILE A 105 -2.09 -8.32 -2.86
N SER A 106 -2.64 -7.27 -2.23
CA SER A 106 -2.12 -6.73 -0.97
C SER A 106 -2.17 -7.77 0.15
N VAL A 107 -3.26 -8.52 0.26
CA VAL A 107 -3.40 -9.60 1.25
C VAL A 107 -2.40 -10.72 0.98
N VAL A 108 -2.24 -11.14 -0.28
CA VAL A 108 -1.24 -12.16 -0.67
C VAL A 108 0.17 -11.69 -0.35
N GLN A 109 0.53 -10.44 -0.69
CA GLN A 109 1.83 -9.85 -0.37
C GLN A 109 2.11 -9.88 1.13
N SER A 110 1.16 -9.45 1.95
CA SER A 110 1.27 -9.45 3.41
C SER A 110 1.39 -10.86 3.97
N THR A 111 0.59 -11.79 3.47
CA THR A 111 0.64 -13.20 3.86
C THR A 111 2.02 -13.79 3.58
N ILE A 112 2.59 -13.54 2.40
CA ILE A 112 3.93 -14.01 2.05
C ILE A 112 4.99 -13.39 2.98
N CYS A 113 4.91 -12.09 3.28
CA CYS A 113 5.82 -11.43 4.22
C CYS A 113 5.76 -12.07 5.61
N TYR A 114 4.58 -12.33 6.15
CA TYR A 114 4.44 -13.00 7.45
C TYR A 114 4.89 -14.47 7.43
N LEU A 115 4.63 -15.20 6.34
CA LEU A 115 5.15 -16.58 6.19
C LEU A 115 6.69 -16.62 6.22
N VAL A 116 7.34 -15.68 5.54
CA VAL A 116 8.81 -15.54 5.58
C VAL A 116 9.26 -15.12 6.98
N SER A 117 8.52 -14.24 7.66
CA SER A 117 8.82 -13.80 9.03
C SER A 117 8.74 -14.96 10.03
N PHE A 118 7.82 -15.92 9.88
CA PHE A 118 7.78 -17.13 10.69
C PHE A 118 9.06 -17.98 10.52
N ALA A 119 9.56 -18.10 9.29
CA ALA A 119 10.83 -18.79 9.05
C ALA A 119 12.04 -18.05 9.64
N LEU A 120 11.93 -16.74 9.90
CA LEU A 120 12.94 -15.90 10.52
C LEU A 120 12.79 -15.78 12.05
N GLY A 121 11.83 -16.49 12.65
CA GLY A 121 11.66 -16.58 14.11
C GLY A 121 10.49 -15.80 14.70
N LEU A 122 9.62 -15.18 13.88
CA LEU A 122 8.38 -14.61 14.37
C LEU A 122 7.47 -15.70 14.93
N SER A 123 6.88 -15.48 16.11
CA SER A 123 5.94 -16.43 16.72
C SER A 123 4.67 -16.58 15.88
N ILE A 124 4.22 -17.83 15.69
CA ILE A 124 2.95 -18.11 15.00
C ILE A 124 1.82 -17.93 16.02
N THR A 125 1.12 -16.81 15.91
CA THR A 125 0.03 -16.43 16.79
C THR A 125 -1.22 -16.04 16.01
N ILE A 126 -2.37 -16.00 16.67
CA ILE A 126 -3.64 -15.59 16.05
C ILE A 126 -3.63 -14.08 15.69
N GLU A 127 -2.82 -13.29 16.38
CA GLU A 127 -2.64 -11.86 16.16
C GLU A 127 -2.14 -11.57 14.75
N VAL A 128 -1.28 -12.42 14.20
CA VAL A 128 -0.82 -12.28 12.81
C VAL A 128 -1.97 -12.42 11.81
N LEU A 129 -2.95 -13.29 12.10
CA LEU A 129 -4.15 -13.37 11.26
C LEU A 129 -4.96 -12.05 11.31
N TYR A 130 -5.09 -11.46 12.51
CA TYR A 130 -5.75 -10.14 12.64
C TYR A 130 -4.97 -9.04 11.93
N ALA A 131 -3.64 -9.05 11.99
CA ALA A 131 -2.79 -8.13 11.22
C ALA A 131 -3.06 -8.28 9.72
N ILE A 132 -3.06 -9.50 9.16
CA ILE A 132 -3.38 -9.73 7.74
C ILE A 132 -4.79 -9.21 7.38
N LEU A 133 -5.77 -9.32 8.26
CA LEU A 133 -7.11 -8.77 8.03
C LEU A 133 -7.10 -7.24 8.01
N MET A 134 -6.28 -6.59 8.84
CA MET A 134 -6.15 -5.13 8.87
C MET A 134 -5.42 -4.56 7.64
N ILE A 135 -4.71 -5.38 6.88
CA ILE A 135 -4.18 -4.98 5.57
C ILE A 135 -5.31 -4.54 4.62
N ILE A 136 -6.52 -5.09 4.74
CA ILE A 136 -7.63 -4.72 3.85
C ILE A 136 -7.95 -3.21 3.93
N PRO A 137 -8.32 -2.63 5.08
CA PRO A 137 -8.56 -1.18 5.18
C PRO A 137 -7.32 -0.33 4.90
N ILE A 138 -6.12 -0.79 5.29
CA ILE A 138 -4.87 -0.07 5.03
C ILE A 138 -4.58 -0.04 3.52
N SER A 139 -4.78 -1.15 2.81
CA SER A 139 -4.55 -1.23 1.36
C SER A 139 -5.47 -0.29 0.57
N VAL A 140 -6.69 -0.04 1.05
CA VAL A 140 -7.61 0.93 0.44
C VAL A 140 -6.97 2.31 0.35
N PHE A 141 -6.27 2.77 1.39
CA PHE A 141 -5.53 4.04 1.37
C PHE A 141 -4.46 4.04 0.28
N TYR A 142 -3.54 3.05 0.28
CA TYR A 142 -2.43 2.99 -0.66
C TYR A 142 -2.90 2.85 -2.12
N ILE A 143 -3.90 2.02 -2.37
CA ILE A 143 -4.48 1.83 -3.70
C ILE A 143 -5.15 3.12 -4.18
N SER A 144 -5.97 3.76 -3.34
CA SER A 144 -6.65 5.02 -3.70
C SER A 144 -5.66 6.14 -3.96
N PHE A 145 -4.59 6.23 -3.16
CA PHE A 145 -3.51 7.19 -3.39
C PHE A 145 -2.86 6.97 -4.77
N GLY A 146 -2.55 5.71 -5.11
CA GLY A 146 -2.00 5.35 -6.42
C GLY A 146 -2.96 5.68 -7.56
N LEU A 147 -4.26 5.37 -7.42
CA LEU A 147 -5.28 5.72 -8.41
C LEU A 147 -5.39 7.23 -8.62
N PHE A 148 -5.33 8.01 -7.55
CA PHE A 148 -5.30 9.47 -7.64
C PHE A 148 -4.07 9.96 -8.42
N CYS A 149 -2.87 9.51 -8.04
CA CYS A 149 -1.62 9.87 -8.70
C CYS A 149 -1.62 9.47 -10.18
N GLY A 150 -1.95 8.23 -10.50
CA GLY A 150 -1.98 7.73 -11.88
C GLY A 150 -3.07 8.36 -12.74
N GLY A 151 -4.12 8.88 -12.11
CA GLY A 151 -5.13 9.68 -12.78
C GLY A 151 -4.62 11.07 -13.21
N VAL A 152 -3.67 11.65 -12.49
CA VAL A 152 -3.12 13.00 -12.77
C VAL A 152 -1.81 12.91 -13.55
N LEU A 153 -0.93 11.99 -13.18
CA LEU A 153 0.45 11.88 -13.66
C LEU A 153 0.53 10.96 -14.89
N ASN A 154 1.51 11.21 -15.76
CA ASN A 154 1.84 10.27 -16.83
C ASN A 154 2.66 9.07 -16.32
N VAL A 155 2.79 8.01 -17.15
CA VAL A 155 3.46 6.76 -16.74
C VAL A 155 4.89 7.00 -16.25
N LYS A 156 5.65 7.91 -16.87
CA LYS A 156 7.03 8.24 -16.44
C LYS A 156 7.04 8.95 -15.09
N GLN A 157 6.13 9.90 -14.87
CA GLN A 157 6.01 10.62 -13.61
C GLN A 157 5.54 9.71 -12.46
N VAL A 158 4.66 8.76 -12.76
CA VAL A 158 4.21 7.73 -11.78
C VAL A 158 5.40 6.95 -11.24
N GLY A 159 6.33 6.52 -12.08
CA GLY A 159 7.54 5.83 -11.64
C GLY A 159 8.38 6.67 -10.66
N GLY A 160 8.56 7.95 -10.94
CA GLY A 160 9.28 8.87 -10.04
C GLY A 160 8.54 9.19 -8.75
N ILE A 161 7.24 9.50 -8.83
CA ILE A 161 6.46 9.97 -7.66
C ILE A 161 5.98 8.79 -6.81
N CYS A 162 5.33 7.80 -7.40
CA CYS A 162 4.83 6.66 -6.62
C CYS A 162 5.93 5.60 -6.38
N GLY A 163 6.81 5.37 -7.35
CA GLY A 163 7.86 4.36 -7.23
C GLY A 163 9.06 4.80 -6.37
N ALA A 164 9.47 6.05 -6.45
CA ALA A 164 10.62 6.54 -5.68
C ALA A 164 10.21 7.41 -4.50
N LEU A 165 9.49 8.52 -4.74
CA LEU A 165 9.20 9.50 -3.70
C LEU A 165 8.27 8.91 -2.62
N LEU A 166 7.13 8.33 -3.00
CA LEU A 166 6.16 7.78 -2.06
C LEU A 166 6.76 6.63 -1.25
N THR A 167 7.47 5.69 -1.89
CA THR A 167 8.09 4.57 -1.20
C THR A 167 9.12 5.03 -0.15
N ASN A 168 9.99 5.98 -0.51
CA ASN A 168 10.95 6.53 0.45
C ASN A 168 10.28 7.34 1.57
N LEU A 169 9.31 8.20 1.25
CA LEU A 169 8.57 8.95 2.26
C LEU A 169 7.79 8.02 3.20
N SER A 170 7.14 6.99 2.65
CA SER A 170 6.45 5.97 3.46
C SER A 170 7.40 5.30 4.42
N ALA A 171 8.60 4.93 3.97
CA ALA A 171 9.61 4.27 4.80
C ALA A 171 10.18 5.19 5.90
N TRP A 172 10.51 6.44 5.56
CA TRP A 172 11.09 7.39 6.52
C TRP A 172 10.07 7.91 7.54
N LEU A 173 8.85 8.18 7.10
CA LEU A 173 7.79 8.76 7.94
C LEU A 173 6.97 7.71 8.70
N SER A 174 7.25 6.43 8.51
CA SER A 174 6.60 5.33 9.24
C SER A 174 7.44 4.77 10.39
N GLY A 175 8.71 5.19 10.51
CA GLY A 175 9.60 4.69 11.55
C GLY A 175 10.08 3.25 11.32
N ILE A 176 10.10 2.77 10.06
CA ILE A 176 10.59 1.42 9.73
C ILE A 176 12.12 1.35 9.82
N TRP A 177 12.81 2.39 9.30
CA TRP A 177 14.28 2.41 9.22
C TRP A 177 14.96 2.93 10.48
N PHE A 178 14.29 3.77 11.23
CA PHE A 178 14.81 4.37 12.47
C PHE A 178 13.66 4.81 13.36
N ASP A 179 13.89 4.84 14.66
CA ASP A 179 12.90 5.34 15.60
C ASP A 179 12.71 6.85 15.41
N LEU A 180 11.45 7.27 15.20
CA LEU A 180 11.09 8.69 15.04
C LEU A 180 11.37 9.51 16.32
N GLU A 181 11.48 8.87 17.47
CA GLU A 181 11.89 9.52 18.72
C GLU A 181 13.32 10.04 18.66
N LEU A 182 14.23 9.34 17.96
CA LEU A 182 15.62 9.74 17.80
C LEU A 182 15.77 11.02 16.98
N VAL A 183 14.90 11.22 15.99
CA VAL A 183 14.92 12.45 15.17
C VAL A 183 14.20 13.59 15.88
N GLY A 184 13.09 13.31 16.55
CA GLY A 184 12.31 14.24 17.35
C GLY A 184 11.76 15.44 16.58
N GLY A 185 11.47 16.52 17.31
CA GLY A 185 11.16 17.85 16.77
C GLY A 185 10.01 17.90 15.77
N THR A 186 10.18 18.71 14.73
CA THR A 186 9.18 18.95 13.68
C THR A 186 8.96 17.70 12.82
N PHE A 187 9.99 16.91 12.59
CA PHE A 187 9.90 15.70 11.77
C PHE A 187 8.91 14.69 12.35
N LYS A 188 9.02 14.41 13.67
CA LYS A 188 8.08 13.54 14.38
C LYS A 188 6.64 14.05 14.32
N LYS A 189 6.43 15.39 14.46
CA LYS A 189 5.10 15.99 14.36
C LYS A 189 4.49 15.78 12.96
N ILE A 190 5.30 15.95 11.90
CA ILE A 190 4.84 15.71 10.53
C ILE A 190 4.51 14.23 10.33
N ALA A 191 5.38 13.32 10.77
CA ALA A 191 5.16 11.89 10.66
C ALA A 191 3.84 11.48 11.34
N ASN A 192 3.59 11.98 12.56
CA ASN A 192 2.37 11.68 13.33
C ASN A 192 1.08 12.27 12.72
N CYS A 193 1.18 13.22 11.79
CA CYS A 193 0.01 13.70 11.04
C CYS A 193 -0.29 12.84 9.82
N LEU A 194 0.62 11.95 9.39
CA LEU A 194 0.51 11.21 8.14
C LEU A 194 0.06 9.76 8.39
N PRO A 195 -0.63 9.12 7.44
CA PRO A 195 -1.17 7.78 7.63
C PRO A 195 -0.11 6.68 7.68
N PHE A 196 1.12 6.95 7.23
CA PHE A 196 2.19 5.95 7.13
C PHE A 196 2.60 5.38 8.48
N ILE A 197 2.86 6.23 9.47
CA ILE A 197 3.21 5.79 10.82
C ILE A 197 2.03 5.05 11.46
N HIS A 198 0.80 5.54 11.29
CA HIS A 198 -0.37 4.91 11.88
C HIS A 198 -0.63 3.52 11.30
N ALA A 199 -0.33 3.28 10.03
CA ALA A 199 -0.41 1.96 9.42
C ALA A 199 0.61 0.99 10.02
N VAL A 200 1.86 1.42 10.20
CA VAL A 200 2.91 0.59 10.79
C VAL A 200 2.68 0.34 12.27
N GLU A 201 2.32 1.38 13.04
CA GLU A 201 2.03 1.23 14.47
C GLU A 201 0.79 0.36 14.71
N LEU A 202 -0.26 0.47 13.88
CA LEU A 202 -1.41 -0.42 13.96
C LEU A 202 -1.00 -1.89 13.79
N GLU A 203 -0.20 -2.20 12.77
CA GLU A 203 0.27 -3.57 12.54
C GLU A 203 1.14 -4.08 13.70
N LYS A 204 2.07 -3.26 14.21
CA LYS A 204 2.89 -3.61 15.39
C LYS A 204 2.04 -3.88 16.62
N ILE A 205 1.07 -3.02 16.92
CA ILE A 205 0.14 -3.14 18.05
C ILE A 205 -0.64 -4.46 17.94
N ILE A 206 -1.14 -4.79 16.76
CA ILE A 206 -1.91 -6.02 16.55
C ILE A 206 -1.02 -7.24 16.71
N VAL A 207 0.15 -7.28 16.08
CA VAL A 207 1.09 -8.41 16.19
C VAL A 207 1.57 -8.62 17.62
N SER A 208 1.72 -7.54 18.42
CA SER A 208 2.08 -7.64 19.85
C SER A 208 0.93 -8.05 20.78
N GLY A 209 -0.31 -8.12 20.28
CA GLY A 209 -1.51 -8.45 21.08
C GLY A 209 -1.97 -7.35 22.02
N ASN A 210 -1.43 -6.13 21.93
CA ASN A 210 -1.78 -5.02 22.80
C ASN A 210 -2.73 -4.03 22.10
N TYR A 211 -4.03 -4.30 22.16
CA TYR A 211 -5.05 -3.56 21.39
C TYR A 211 -5.45 -2.18 21.96
N THR A 212 -4.88 -1.73 23.08
CA THR A 212 -5.36 -0.54 23.82
C THR A 212 -5.35 0.75 23.01
N GLN A 213 -4.44 0.90 22.05
CA GLN A 213 -4.31 2.09 21.20
C GLN A 213 -4.69 1.86 19.73
N SER A 214 -5.12 0.66 19.37
CA SER A 214 -5.41 0.31 17.97
C SER A 214 -6.53 1.15 17.35
N LEU A 215 -7.55 1.52 18.15
CA LEU A 215 -8.72 2.25 17.66
C LEU A 215 -8.37 3.61 17.06
N SER A 216 -7.47 4.37 17.69
CA SER A 216 -7.04 5.69 17.19
C SER A 216 -6.35 5.57 15.82
N HIS A 217 -5.46 4.59 15.66
CA HIS A 217 -4.77 4.34 14.39
C HIS A 217 -5.73 3.88 13.29
N ILE A 218 -6.70 3.00 13.62
CA ILE A 218 -7.74 2.55 12.69
C ILE A 218 -8.56 3.75 12.18
N ILE A 219 -9.03 4.62 13.08
CA ILE A 219 -9.83 5.79 12.71
C ILE A 219 -9.06 6.71 11.76
N ILE A 220 -7.80 7.01 12.06
CA ILE A 220 -6.97 7.87 11.21
C ILE A 220 -6.79 7.24 9.83
N ILE A 221 -6.45 5.94 9.74
CA ILE A 221 -6.31 5.24 8.47
C ILE A 221 -7.61 5.26 7.67
N LEU A 222 -8.75 5.03 8.31
CA LEU A 222 -10.05 5.07 7.64
C LEU A 222 -10.38 6.46 7.11
N ILE A 223 -10.10 7.53 7.87
CA ILE A 223 -10.29 8.91 7.42
C ILE A 223 -9.44 9.19 6.17
N TYR A 224 -8.16 8.85 6.19
CA TYR A 224 -7.27 9.02 5.02
C TYR A 224 -7.71 8.15 3.84
N SER A 225 -8.14 6.92 4.08
CA SER A 225 -8.64 6.01 3.03
C SER A 225 -9.87 6.59 2.33
N VAL A 226 -10.85 7.06 3.10
CA VAL A 226 -12.07 7.69 2.57
C VAL A 226 -11.74 8.98 1.83
N LEU A 227 -10.86 9.82 2.39
CA LEU A 227 -10.42 11.06 1.76
C LEU A 227 -9.78 10.79 0.39
N MET A 228 -8.82 9.87 0.33
CA MET A 228 -8.12 9.54 -0.91
C MET A 228 -9.04 8.87 -1.93
N LEU A 229 -9.99 8.04 -1.47
CA LEU A 229 -11.00 7.43 -2.34
C LEU A 229 -11.90 8.51 -2.97
N ILE A 230 -12.38 9.46 -2.18
CA ILE A 230 -13.20 10.58 -2.67
C ILE A 230 -12.40 11.41 -3.67
N LEU A 231 -11.15 11.77 -3.37
CA LEU A 231 -10.30 12.52 -4.29
C LEU A 231 -10.09 11.79 -5.62
N SER A 232 -9.88 10.47 -5.58
CA SER A 232 -9.75 9.65 -6.79
C SER A 232 -11.02 9.66 -7.63
N ILE A 233 -12.19 9.54 -7.00
CA ILE A 233 -13.49 9.57 -7.68
C ILE A 233 -13.75 10.97 -8.30
N LEU A 234 -13.51 12.04 -7.54
CA LEU A 234 -13.70 13.42 -8.01
C LEU A 234 -12.79 13.74 -9.19
N MET A 235 -11.52 13.32 -9.11
CA MET A 235 -10.56 13.46 -10.21
C MET A 235 -11.07 12.76 -11.47
N PHE A 236 -11.56 11.53 -11.33
CA PHE A 236 -12.09 10.75 -12.45
C PHE A 236 -13.34 11.41 -13.05
N LEU A 237 -14.26 11.90 -12.20
CA LEU A 237 -15.45 12.66 -12.63
C LEU A 237 -15.08 13.92 -13.41
N LYS A 238 -14.07 14.67 -12.95
CA LYS A 238 -13.61 15.89 -13.65
C LYS A 238 -13.05 15.56 -15.04
N GLN A 239 -12.28 14.49 -15.16
CA GLN A 239 -11.75 14.05 -16.45
C GLN A 239 -12.83 13.56 -17.42
N SER A 240 -13.85 12.90 -16.89
CA SER A 240 -14.99 12.44 -17.71
C SER A 240 -15.87 13.60 -18.23
N LYS A 241 -15.94 14.73 -17.53
CA LYS A 241 -16.72 15.92 -17.93
C LYS A 241 -16.00 16.83 -18.92
N ASN A 242 -14.68 16.83 -18.93
CA ASN A 242 -13.87 17.71 -19.78
C ASN A 242 -13.62 17.14 -21.20
N LYS A 243 -14.36 16.09 -21.56
CA LYS A 243 -14.34 15.45 -22.87
C LYS A 243 -15.75 15.31 -23.44
#